data_57cf2a23327c70ca05078fa9af08d4a6
#
_entry.id   57cf2a23327c70ca05078fa9af08d4a6
#
_cell.length_a   1.000
_cell.length_b   1.000
_cell.length_c   1.000
_cell.angle_alpha   90.00
_cell.angle_beta   90.00
_cell.angle_gamma   90.00
#
_symmetry.space_group_name_H-M   'P 1'
#
loop_
_entity.id
_entity.type
_entity.pdbx_description
1 polymer ?
#
loop_
_entity_poly.entity_id
_entity_poly.type
_entity_poly.pdbx_seq_one_letter_code
_entity_poly.pdbx_strand_id
1 'polypeptide(L)'
;MTVDDLLANWRRWCLSTDDCYPAGYPPQCSVERIALPYRVLIDEDEALEQIEATREPDARWAELCERWVQQLQPESRVAVQTYYVYVPEEMRAQWDLTADQIAGWRARRLARHLGRPVAVEEFDRVLGGAVAELRDALRSYNARG
;
A
#
# COMPACT_ATOMS: atom_id res chain seq x y z
N MET A 1 -5.56 16.46 -6.53
CA MET A 1 -5.13 15.16 -5.98
C MET A 1 -5.01 14.14 -7.10
N THR A 2 -3.88 13.47 -7.17
CA THR A 2 -3.66 12.35 -8.12
C THR A 2 -4.01 11.03 -7.45
N VAL A 3 -4.14 9.96 -8.24
CA VAL A 3 -4.38 8.62 -7.68
C VAL A 3 -3.19 8.17 -6.82
N ASP A 4 -1.98 8.57 -7.17
CA ASP A 4 -0.80 8.23 -6.38
C ASP A 4 -0.83 8.91 -5.01
N ASP A 5 -1.24 10.18 -4.95
CA ASP A 5 -1.44 10.90 -3.69
C ASP A 5 -2.53 10.28 -2.84
N LEU A 6 -3.63 9.87 -3.48
CA LEU A 6 -4.75 9.20 -2.82
C LEU A 6 -4.31 7.90 -2.17
N LEU A 7 -3.59 7.07 -2.91
CA LEU A 7 -3.12 5.77 -2.42
C LEU A 7 -2.04 5.91 -1.35
N ALA A 8 -1.15 6.90 -1.47
CA ALA A 8 -0.16 7.19 -0.44
C ALA A 8 -0.83 7.63 0.87
N ASN A 9 -1.85 8.47 0.77
CA ASN A 9 -2.64 8.91 1.93
C ASN A 9 -3.40 7.74 2.57
N TRP A 10 -4.04 6.91 1.76
CA TRP A 10 -4.75 5.71 2.22
C TRP A 10 -3.80 4.73 2.91
N ARG A 11 -2.62 4.51 2.34
CA ARG A 11 -1.60 3.66 2.93
C ARG A 11 -1.20 4.16 4.32
N ARG A 12 -0.91 5.46 4.47
CA ARG A 12 -0.58 6.04 5.77
C ARG A 12 -1.70 5.84 6.78
N TRP A 13 -2.93 6.02 6.34
CA TRP A 13 -4.10 5.80 7.19
C TRP A 13 -4.22 4.34 7.62
N CYS A 14 -4.04 3.39 6.72
CA CYS A 14 -4.05 1.96 7.04
C CYS A 14 -2.98 1.57 8.06
N LEU A 15 -1.79 2.17 7.94
CA LEU A 15 -0.67 1.88 8.84
C LEU A 15 -0.81 2.57 10.21
N SER A 16 -1.61 3.62 10.30
CA SER A 16 -1.79 4.40 11.52
C SER A 16 -3.00 3.98 12.36
N THR A 17 -3.93 3.23 11.78
CA THR A 17 -5.15 2.79 12.44
C THR A 17 -5.09 1.30 12.73
N ASP A 18 -5.29 0.94 14.02
CA ASP A 18 -5.27 -0.46 14.48
C ASP A 18 -6.32 -1.31 13.75
N ASP A 19 -7.46 -0.71 13.42
CA ASP A 19 -8.56 -1.38 12.72
C ASP A 19 -8.24 -1.79 11.29
N CYS A 20 -7.17 -1.23 10.71
CA CYS A 20 -6.75 -1.52 9.35
C CYS A 20 -5.66 -2.57 9.26
N TYR A 21 -5.12 -3.01 10.40
CA TYR A 21 -4.16 -4.10 10.41
C TYR A 21 -4.87 -5.42 10.08
N PRO A 22 -4.37 -6.15 9.09
CA PRO A 22 -4.94 -7.45 8.78
C PRO A 22 -4.80 -8.39 9.96
N ALA A 23 -5.76 -9.29 10.11
CA ALA A 23 -5.70 -10.34 11.12
C ALA A 23 -4.37 -11.12 10.99
N GLY A 24 -3.61 -11.20 12.07
CA GLY A 24 -2.30 -11.84 12.08
C GLY A 24 -1.12 -10.92 11.81
N TYR A 25 -1.33 -9.64 11.53
CA TYR A 25 -0.26 -8.66 11.41
C TYR A 25 0.02 -8.10 12.81
N PRO A 26 1.21 -8.35 13.40
CA PRO A 26 1.44 -7.90 14.78
C PRO A 26 1.40 -6.39 14.88
N PRO A 27 0.67 -5.80 15.84
CA PRO A 27 0.69 -4.34 16.07
C PRO A 27 2.09 -3.79 16.30
N GLN A 28 3.01 -4.66 16.66
CA GLN A 28 4.41 -4.37 16.92
C GLN A 28 5.27 -4.26 15.68
N CYS A 29 4.75 -4.60 14.51
CA CYS A 29 5.36 -4.26 13.22
C CYS A 29 4.96 -2.86 12.79
N SER A 30 4.58 -2.02 13.74
CA SER A 30 4.29 -0.63 13.50
C SER A 30 5.54 0.08 12.96
N VAL A 31 5.31 1.10 12.19
CA VAL A 31 6.33 1.98 11.61
C VAL A 31 7.34 2.46 12.67
N GLU A 32 6.96 2.51 13.94
CA GLU A 32 7.84 2.90 15.04
C GLU A 32 9.02 1.96 15.24
N ARG A 33 8.83 0.65 15.12
CA ARG A 33 9.94 -0.31 15.21
C ARG A 33 10.91 -0.23 14.03
N ILE A 34 10.39 0.16 12.88
CA ILE A 34 11.17 0.29 11.66
C ILE A 34 11.84 1.64 11.62
N ALA A 35 11.21 2.68 12.16
CA ALA A 35 11.70 4.06 12.10
C ALA A 35 12.78 4.38 13.12
N LEU A 36 12.81 3.70 14.28
CA LEU A 36 13.79 4.00 15.33
C LEU A 36 15.26 3.81 14.93
N PRO A 37 15.65 2.72 14.24
CA PRO A 37 17.00 2.59 13.72
C PRO A 37 17.32 3.56 12.58
N TYR A 38 16.33 4.00 11.83
CA TYR A 38 16.49 4.92 10.71
C TYR A 38 16.80 6.35 11.15
N ARG A 39 16.27 6.78 12.28
CA ARG A 39 16.44 8.15 12.78
C ARG A 39 17.88 8.53 13.08
N VAL A 40 18.76 7.55 13.26
CA VAL A 40 20.17 7.76 13.63
C VAL A 40 21.09 7.88 12.42
N LEU A 41 20.63 7.45 11.22
CA LEU A 41 21.48 7.28 10.04
C LEU A 41 21.04 8.10 8.82
N ILE A 42 20.08 8.99 8.98
CA ILE A 42 19.39 9.66 7.86
C ILE A 42 20.05 11.00 7.54
N ASP A 43 20.35 11.25 6.26
CA ASP A 43 20.75 12.58 5.78
C ASP A 43 19.52 13.51 5.67
N GLU A 44 19.75 14.80 5.33
CA GLU A 44 18.67 15.80 5.30
C GLU A 44 17.56 15.47 4.29
N ASP A 45 17.91 14.90 3.15
CA ASP A 45 16.94 14.55 2.11
C ASP A 45 16.07 13.35 2.54
N GLU A 46 16.68 12.35 3.16
CA GLU A 46 15.96 11.23 3.73
C GLU A 46 15.08 11.65 4.90
N ALA A 47 15.53 12.61 5.70
CA ALA A 47 14.74 13.17 6.79
C ALA A 47 13.48 13.86 6.28
N LEU A 48 13.56 14.61 5.16
CA LEU A 48 12.40 15.23 4.53
C LEU A 48 11.41 14.20 3.98
N GLU A 49 11.90 13.15 3.34
CA GLU A 49 11.07 12.03 2.88
C GLU A 49 10.35 11.34 4.04
N GLN A 50 11.04 11.18 5.17
CA GLN A 50 10.41 10.58 6.35
C GLN A 50 9.39 11.50 7.01
N ILE A 51 9.61 12.80 7.02
CA ILE A 51 8.61 13.76 7.53
C ILE A 51 7.34 13.68 6.69
N GLU A 52 7.45 13.56 5.37
CA GLU A 52 6.30 13.35 4.51
C GLU A 52 5.65 11.99 4.76
N ALA A 53 6.44 10.93 4.93
CA ALA A 53 5.94 9.59 5.21
C ALA A 53 5.24 9.47 6.57
N THR A 54 5.63 10.30 7.56
CA THR A 54 5.00 10.33 8.89
C THR A 54 3.91 11.38 9.01
N ARG A 55 3.64 12.13 7.94
CA ARG A 55 2.57 13.13 7.91
C ARG A 55 1.23 12.46 8.23
N GLU A 56 0.42 13.10 9.07
CA GLU A 56 -0.90 12.61 9.39
C GLU A 56 -1.75 12.47 8.12
N PRO A 57 -2.40 11.33 7.91
CA PRO A 57 -3.25 11.16 6.75
C PRO A 57 -4.52 11.99 6.87
N ASP A 58 -5.04 12.43 5.72
CA ASP A 58 -6.37 13.00 5.64
C ASP A 58 -7.39 11.88 5.71
N ALA A 59 -8.09 11.78 6.83
CA ALA A 59 -9.01 10.69 7.10
C ALA A 59 -10.18 10.65 6.10
N ARG A 60 -10.66 11.80 5.65
CA ARG A 60 -11.79 11.86 4.69
C ARG A 60 -11.42 11.21 3.37
N TRP A 61 -10.25 11.54 2.83
CA TRP A 61 -9.77 10.95 1.59
C TRP A 61 -9.41 9.48 1.77
N ALA A 62 -8.86 9.12 2.93
CA ALA A 62 -8.52 7.73 3.22
C ALA A 62 -9.75 6.84 3.33
N GLU A 63 -10.80 7.28 4.01
CA GLU A 63 -12.06 6.55 4.14
C GLU A 63 -12.76 6.39 2.78
N LEU A 64 -12.70 7.42 1.96
CA LEU A 64 -13.25 7.36 0.62
C LEU A 64 -12.50 6.35 -0.25
N CYS A 65 -11.17 6.39 -0.20
CA CYS A 65 -10.33 5.42 -0.90
C CYS A 65 -10.62 3.98 -0.42
N GLU A 66 -10.75 3.79 0.89
CA GLU A 66 -11.07 2.48 1.47
C GLU A 66 -12.39 1.93 0.92
N ARG A 67 -13.41 2.78 0.81
CA ARG A 67 -14.68 2.36 0.21
C ARG A 67 -14.53 1.93 -1.24
N TRP A 68 -13.74 2.67 -2.01
CA TRP A 68 -13.48 2.32 -3.41
C TRP A 68 -12.69 1.02 -3.52
N VAL A 69 -11.69 0.81 -2.66
CA VAL A 69 -10.91 -0.44 -2.62
C VAL A 69 -11.83 -1.63 -2.29
N GLN A 70 -12.74 -1.47 -1.34
CA GLN A 70 -13.69 -2.52 -0.97
C GLN A 70 -14.68 -2.86 -2.09
N GLN A 71 -14.90 -1.96 -3.02
CA GLN A 71 -15.78 -2.18 -4.19
C GLN A 71 -15.06 -2.86 -5.36
N LEU A 72 -13.75 -2.96 -5.33
CA LEU A 72 -12.99 -3.67 -6.36
C LEU A 72 -13.30 -5.16 -6.36
N GLN A 73 -13.08 -5.81 -7.50
CA GLN A 73 -13.09 -7.27 -7.57
C GLN A 73 -12.13 -7.85 -6.52
N PRO A 74 -12.41 -9.03 -5.95
CA PRO A 74 -11.57 -9.58 -4.89
C PRO A 74 -10.08 -9.67 -5.24
N GLU A 75 -9.74 -10.08 -6.45
CA GLU A 75 -8.35 -10.15 -6.89
C GLU A 75 -7.69 -8.76 -6.96
N SER A 76 -8.41 -7.77 -7.48
CA SER A 76 -7.94 -6.39 -7.59
C SER A 76 -7.71 -5.78 -6.20
N ARG A 77 -8.65 -6.00 -5.29
CA ARG A 77 -8.54 -5.54 -3.91
C ARG A 77 -7.32 -6.13 -3.21
N VAL A 78 -7.11 -7.43 -3.33
CA VAL A 78 -5.95 -8.11 -2.73
C VAL A 78 -4.65 -7.58 -3.33
N ALA A 79 -4.60 -7.33 -4.63
CA ALA A 79 -3.41 -6.79 -5.28
C ALA A 79 -3.05 -5.41 -4.75
N VAL A 80 -4.02 -4.51 -4.64
CA VAL A 80 -3.81 -3.15 -4.09
C VAL A 80 -3.37 -3.21 -2.64
N GLN A 81 -4.04 -3.99 -1.81
CA GLN A 81 -3.68 -4.15 -0.41
C GLN A 81 -2.29 -4.74 -0.27
N THR A 82 -1.94 -5.72 -1.08
CA THR A 82 -0.62 -6.35 -1.06
C THR A 82 0.47 -5.34 -1.39
N TYR A 83 0.32 -4.62 -2.49
CA TYR A 83 1.35 -3.68 -2.97
C TYR A 83 1.57 -2.51 -2.01
N TYR A 84 0.51 -1.95 -1.46
CA TYR A 84 0.62 -0.72 -0.66
C TYR A 84 0.72 -0.95 0.84
N VAL A 85 0.15 -2.03 1.36
CA VAL A 85 0.05 -2.24 2.82
C VAL A 85 0.85 -3.45 3.29
N TYR A 86 0.63 -4.63 2.71
CA TYR A 86 1.20 -5.89 3.23
C TYR A 86 2.63 -6.15 2.80
N VAL A 87 2.97 -5.86 1.55
CA VAL A 87 4.30 -6.05 0.98
C VAL A 87 4.71 -4.74 0.29
N PRO A 88 4.89 -3.66 1.08
CA PRO A 88 5.25 -2.37 0.50
C PRO A 88 6.70 -2.35 0.03
N GLU A 89 7.02 -1.38 -0.82
CA GLU A 89 8.34 -1.24 -1.42
C GLU A 89 9.46 -1.08 -0.37
N GLU A 90 9.15 -0.51 0.78
CA GLU A 90 10.11 -0.32 1.88
C GLU A 90 10.67 -1.64 2.42
N MET A 91 9.93 -2.75 2.30
CA MET A 91 10.40 -4.06 2.72
C MET A 91 11.64 -4.50 1.94
N ARG A 92 11.78 -4.03 0.71
CA ARG A 92 12.90 -4.35 -0.15
C ARG A 92 14.23 -3.95 0.49
N ALA A 93 14.32 -2.72 0.98
CA ALA A 93 15.53 -2.23 1.65
C ALA A 93 15.69 -2.84 3.04
N GLN A 94 14.60 -2.95 3.79
CA GLN A 94 14.59 -3.44 5.16
C GLN A 94 15.04 -4.90 5.27
N TRP A 95 14.64 -5.74 4.33
CA TRP A 95 14.95 -7.18 4.34
C TRP A 95 16.03 -7.57 3.33
N ASP A 96 16.68 -6.58 2.73
CA ASP A 96 17.70 -6.77 1.70
C ASP A 96 17.21 -7.68 0.56
N LEU A 97 16.02 -7.39 0.08
CA LEU A 97 15.38 -8.17 -0.96
C LEU A 97 15.73 -7.62 -2.34
N THR A 98 15.84 -8.50 -3.33
CA THR A 98 15.90 -8.09 -4.73
C THR A 98 14.50 -7.71 -5.22
N ALA A 99 14.45 -7.02 -6.36
CA ALA A 99 13.18 -6.68 -7.00
C ALA A 99 12.37 -7.94 -7.35
N ASP A 100 13.04 -9.00 -7.78
CA ASP A 100 12.38 -10.27 -8.11
C ASP A 100 11.82 -10.98 -6.88
N GLN A 101 12.53 -10.90 -5.75
CA GLN A 101 12.06 -11.52 -4.50
C GLN A 101 10.79 -10.84 -3.98
N ILE A 102 10.76 -9.51 -3.95
CA ILE A 102 9.57 -8.79 -3.46
C ILE A 102 8.38 -8.98 -4.42
N ALA A 103 8.64 -8.99 -5.73
CA ALA A 103 7.61 -9.27 -6.72
C ALA A 103 7.04 -10.69 -6.54
N GLY A 104 7.91 -11.66 -6.28
CA GLY A 104 7.51 -13.04 -5.99
C GLY A 104 6.66 -13.16 -4.73
N TRP A 105 6.97 -12.41 -3.69
CA TRP A 105 6.18 -12.40 -2.46
C TRP A 105 4.77 -11.85 -2.69
N ARG A 106 4.67 -10.79 -3.48
CA ARG A 106 3.39 -10.20 -3.84
C ARG A 106 2.53 -11.17 -4.65
N ALA A 107 3.11 -11.80 -5.64
CA ALA A 107 2.41 -12.80 -6.47
C ALA A 107 1.95 -13.99 -5.63
N ARG A 108 2.77 -14.48 -4.71
CA ARG A 108 2.41 -15.60 -3.83
C ARG A 108 1.26 -15.26 -2.89
N ARG A 109 1.21 -14.02 -2.39
CA ARG A 109 0.10 -13.59 -1.56
C ARG A 109 -1.21 -13.58 -2.34
N LEU A 110 -1.21 -13.07 -3.57
CA LEU A 110 -2.39 -13.10 -4.43
C LEU A 110 -2.78 -14.53 -4.76
N ALA A 111 -1.81 -15.40 -5.04
CA ALA A 111 -2.05 -16.83 -5.31
C ALA A 111 -2.76 -17.52 -4.16
N ARG A 112 -2.37 -17.23 -2.91
CA ARG A 112 -3.03 -17.79 -1.73
C ARG A 112 -4.49 -17.38 -1.63
N HIS A 113 -4.81 -16.14 -1.94
CA HIS A 113 -6.18 -15.64 -1.88
C HIS A 113 -7.05 -16.21 -3.02
N LEU A 114 -6.46 -16.46 -4.18
CA LEU A 114 -7.17 -17.01 -5.34
C LEU A 114 -7.24 -18.54 -5.35
N GLY A 115 -6.40 -19.20 -4.55
CA GLY A 115 -6.31 -20.65 -4.54
C GLY A 115 -5.68 -21.25 -5.80
N ARG A 116 -4.88 -20.48 -6.54
CA ARG A 116 -4.19 -20.91 -7.76
C ARG A 116 -2.86 -20.19 -7.92
N PRO A 117 -1.90 -20.72 -8.70
CA PRO A 117 -0.65 -20.02 -8.98
C PRO A 117 -0.89 -18.70 -9.71
N VAL A 118 -0.07 -17.70 -9.37
CA VAL A 118 -0.10 -16.37 -9.99
C VAL A 118 1.32 -16.00 -10.38
N ALA A 119 1.54 -15.64 -11.65
CA ALA A 119 2.82 -15.13 -12.12
C ALA A 119 2.97 -13.66 -11.73
N VAL A 120 4.22 -13.20 -11.67
CA VAL A 120 4.53 -11.79 -11.36
C VAL A 120 3.86 -10.86 -12.37
N GLU A 121 3.89 -11.21 -13.65
CA GLU A 121 3.26 -10.41 -14.72
C GLU A 121 1.74 -10.34 -14.55
N GLU A 122 1.12 -11.40 -14.08
CA GLU A 122 -0.31 -11.41 -13.78
C GLU A 122 -0.63 -10.49 -12.62
N PHE A 123 0.17 -10.52 -11.56
CA PHE A 123 0.02 -9.60 -10.43
C PHE A 123 0.09 -8.16 -10.90
N ASP A 124 1.10 -7.82 -11.69
CA ASP A 124 1.30 -6.46 -12.19
C ASP A 124 0.11 -6.00 -13.05
N ARG A 125 -0.44 -6.88 -13.86
CA ARG A 125 -1.62 -6.59 -14.68
C ARG A 125 -2.86 -6.35 -13.83
N VAL A 126 -3.09 -7.17 -12.82
CA VAL A 126 -4.23 -7.02 -11.90
C VAL A 126 -4.09 -5.71 -11.12
N LEU A 127 -2.90 -5.42 -10.61
CA LEU A 127 -2.63 -4.17 -9.90
C LEU A 127 -2.86 -2.96 -10.80
N GLY A 128 -2.34 -2.98 -12.01
CA GLY A 128 -2.51 -1.89 -12.98
C GLY A 128 -3.99 -1.61 -13.28
N GLY A 129 -4.77 -2.66 -13.47
CA GLY A 129 -6.21 -2.55 -13.67
C GLY A 129 -6.94 -1.97 -12.45
N ALA A 130 -6.56 -2.40 -11.27
CA ALA A 130 -7.13 -1.89 -10.02
C ALA A 130 -6.84 -0.39 -9.83
N VAL A 131 -5.60 0.03 -10.07
CA VAL A 131 -5.20 1.44 -9.97
C VAL A 131 -5.95 2.28 -11.01
N ALA A 132 -6.14 1.77 -12.22
CA ALA A 132 -6.92 2.46 -13.25
C ALA A 132 -8.37 2.67 -12.83
N GLU A 133 -9.00 1.68 -12.20
CA GLU A 133 -10.36 1.81 -11.67
C GLU A 133 -10.45 2.86 -10.57
N LEU A 134 -9.46 2.90 -9.67
CA LEU A 134 -9.39 3.91 -8.63
C LEU A 134 -9.18 5.31 -9.20
N ARG A 135 -8.37 5.43 -10.25
CA ARG A 135 -8.17 6.68 -10.97
C ARG A 135 -9.47 7.19 -11.58
N ASP A 136 -10.24 6.30 -12.19
CA ASP A 136 -11.52 6.64 -12.77
C ASP A 136 -12.54 7.06 -11.71
N ALA A 137 -12.55 6.38 -10.57
CA ALA A 137 -13.39 6.75 -9.43
C ALA A 137 -13.04 8.16 -8.92
N LEU A 138 -11.76 8.47 -8.81
CA LEU A 138 -11.29 9.79 -8.39
C LEU A 138 -11.69 10.88 -9.38
N ARG A 139 -11.54 10.61 -10.69
CA ARG A 139 -11.98 11.55 -11.73
C ARG A 139 -13.47 11.84 -11.65
N SER A 140 -14.28 10.80 -11.50
CA SER A 140 -15.72 10.93 -11.38
C SER A 140 -16.11 11.72 -10.14
N TYR A 141 -15.44 11.49 -9.04
CA TYR A 141 -15.65 12.22 -7.79
C TYR A 141 -15.32 13.71 -7.94
N ASN A 142 -14.16 14.02 -8.54
CA ASN A 142 -13.73 15.40 -8.77
C ASN A 142 -14.65 16.14 -9.75
N ALA A 143 -15.19 15.44 -10.74
CA ALA A 143 -16.11 16.02 -11.72
C ALA A 143 -17.47 16.40 -11.11
N ARG A 144 -17.88 15.74 -10.03
CA ARG A 144 -19.15 16.00 -9.33
C ARG A 144 -19.08 17.17 -8.37
N GLY A 145 -17.88 17.57 -8.02
CA GLY A 145 -17.72 18.50 -6.97
C GLY A 145 -17.09 19.70 -7.08
#